data_5c010c3927d6502f5621ef0a54213285
#
_entry.id   5c010c3927d6502f5621ef0a54213285
#
_cell.length_a   1.000
_cell.length_b   1.000
_cell.length_c   1.000
_cell.angle_alpha   90.00
_cell.angle_beta   90.00
_cell.angle_gamma   90.00
#
_symmetry.space_group_name_H-M   'P 1'
#
loop_
_entity.id
_entity.type
_entity.pdbx_description
1 polymer ?
#
loop_
_entity_poly.entity_id
_entity_poly.type
_entity_poly.pdbx_seq_one_letter_code
_entity_poly.pdbx_strand_id
1 'polypeptide(L)'
;MDTLLERFLRYVTFHTRSDETNPACPSSEGQLIFARALQEEMEELGLTRVTLDEHGYLTGCLPGNQPDAPAIGLIAHMDTADYEAEHVVPQIIENYQGGDICLGKGDEVLAIRDYRFLKNYLGQDLITTDGTTLLGADDKAGIAEILTAIDHLQAHPEIPRGDIWVGFTPDEEIGRGANLFPLERFPARWAYTVDGGELGELEYENFNAASATVRFIGNNVHPGTAKGSMINSQTLAARFHAAMPAEQTPECTDGYEGFFHLAQMSGTVEESTLHYIIRDFDDEHFAVRKTEMQSRVATLQAEYPKARIELTLTDSYRNMRSQIEPHMHIVELAKAAMEAADVVPKIKPIRGGTDGARLSFMGLPCPNLFTGGHNFHGKHEFIPLQSMEKSVATLVELVRLTATWRG
;
A
#
# COMPACT_ATOMS: atom_id res chain seq x y z
N MET A 1 0.87 -18.29 24.09
CA MET A 1 0.74 -17.21 23.12
C MET A 1 1.61 -17.55 21.93
N ASP A 2 1.12 -17.28 20.74
CA ASP A 2 1.86 -17.57 19.49
C ASP A 2 3.11 -16.69 19.42
N THR A 3 4.20 -17.24 18.89
CA THR A 3 5.37 -16.44 18.50
C THR A 3 5.02 -15.57 17.28
N LEU A 4 5.85 -14.57 16.96
CA LEU A 4 5.69 -13.73 15.77
C LEU A 4 5.56 -14.60 14.50
N LEU A 5 6.44 -15.59 14.35
CA LEU A 5 6.42 -16.51 13.20
C LEU A 5 5.12 -17.33 13.15
N GLU A 6 4.72 -17.96 14.25
CA GLU A 6 3.48 -18.76 14.30
C GLU A 6 2.25 -17.91 13.96
N ARG A 7 2.18 -16.68 14.50
CA ARG A 7 1.12 -15.71 14.21
C ARG A 7 1.07 -15.37 12.73
N PHE A 8 2.19 -14.98 12.14
CA PHE A 8 2.28 -14.64 10.72
C PHE A 8 1.91 -15.83 9.82
N LEU A 9 2.48 -17.03 10.08
CA LEU A 9 2.16 -18.23 9.31
C LEU A 9 0.68 -18.61 9.38
N ARG A 10 0.01 -18.36 10.50
CA ARG A 10 -1.43 -18.55 10.63
C ARG A 10 -2.22 -17.51 9.82
N TYR A 11 -1.81 -16.24 9.83
CA TYR A 11 -2.52 -15.17 9.12
C TYR A 11 -2.49 -15.33 7.61
N VAL A 12 -1.36 -15.73 7.04
CA VAL A 12 -1.24 -15.91 5.58
C VAL A 12 -2.13 -17.04 5.04
N THR A 13 -2.65 -17.92 5.89
CA THR A 13 -3.59 -18.97 5.46
C THR A 13 -5.01 -18.44 5.19
N PHE A 14 -5.36 -17.25 5.65
CA PHE A 14 -6.66 -16.65 5.36
C PHE A 14 -6.67 -16.11 3.94
N HIS A 15 -7.68 -16.48 3.17
CA HIS A 15 -7.90 -15.93 1.83
C HIS A 15 -8.64 -14.60 1.92
N THR A 16 -7.94 -13.49 1.70
CA THR A 16 -8.45 -12.13 1.92
C THR A 16 -8.29 -11.21 0.72
N ARG A 17 -8.06 -11.76 -0.48
CA ARG A 17 -7.93 -10.98 -1.70
C ARG A 17 -9.11 -10.02 -1.88
N SER A 18 -8.82 -8.74 -2.10
CA SER A 18 -9.84 -7.73 -2.42
C SER A 18 -10.33 -7.87 -3.85
N ASP A 19 -11.56 -7.39 -4.11
CA ASP A 19 -12.21 -7.45 -5.41
C ASP A 19 -12.66 -6.04 -5.84
N GLU A 20 -11.91 -5.41 -6.73
CA GLU A 20 -12.21 -4.07 -7.24
C GLU A 20 -13.58 -3.98 -7.92
N THR A 21 -14.07 -5.10 -8.48
CA THR A 21 -15.37 -5.15 -9.18
C THR A 21 -16.56 -5.21 -8.24
N ASN A 22 -16.36 -5.62 -6.98
CA ASN A 22 -17.39 -5.64 -5.96
C ASN A 22 -17.50 -4.27 -5.27
N PRO A 23 -18.65 -3.57 -5.32
CA PRO A 23 -18.84 -2.28 -4.66
C PRO A 23 -19.04 -2.37 -3.14
N ALA A 24 -19.19 -3.58 -2.58
CA ALA A 24 -19.35 -3.76 -1.13
C ALA A 24 -18.05 -3.38 -0.37
N CYS A 25 -18.17 -3.12 0.92
CA CYS A 25 -17.06 -2.97 1.85
C CYS A 25 -17.33 -3.86 3.09
N PRO A 26 -16.47 -4.84 3.36
CA PRO A 26 -15.32 -5.24 2.55
C PRO A 26 -15.75 -5.88 1.22
N SER A 27 -14.85 -5.84 0.24
CA SER A 27 -15.11 -6.35 -1.10
C SER A 27 -15.12 -7.88 -1.18
N SER A 28 -14.59 -8.58 -0.18
CA SER A 28 -14.60 -10.04 -0.10
C SER A 28 -14.94 -10.54 1.30
N GLU A 29 -15.63 -11.68 1.37
CA GLU A 29 -16.07 -12.31 2.64
C GLU A 29 -14.87 -12.78 3.49
N GLY A 30 -13.77 -13.17 2.84
CA GLY A 30 -12.56 -13.64 3.52
C GLY A 30 -11.97 -12.61 4.47
N GLN A 31 -12.08 -11.33 4.14
CA GLN A 31 -11.65 -10.23 5.02
C GLN A 31 -12.48 -10.21 6.32
N LEU A 32 -13.80 -10.42 6.27
CA LEU A 32 -14.63 -10.49 7.48
C LEU A 32 -14.33 -11.73 8.31
N ILE A 33 -14.01 -12.85 7.67
CA ILE A 33 -13.62 -14.08 8.37
C ILE A 33 -12.30 -13.83 9.14
N PHE A 34 -11.34 -13.21 8.48
CA PHE A 34 -10.06 -12.86 9.11
C PHE A 34 -10.24 -11.81 10.22
N ALA A 35 -11.03 -10.77 9.98
CA ALA A 35 -11.34 -9.75 10.98
C ALA A 35 -11.94 -10.33 12.27
N ARG A 36 -12.83 -11.36 12.18
CA ARG A 36 -13.37 -12.04 13.34
C ARG A 36 -12.32 -12.83 14.11
N ALA A 37 -11.42 -13.52 13.41
CA ALA A 37 -10.30 -14.22 14.05
C ALA A 37 -9.37 -13.24 14.77
N LEU A 38 -9.08 -12.08 14.16
CA LEU A 38 -8.29 -11.02 14.78
C LEU A 38 -9.02 -10.38 15.95
N GLN A 39 -10.35 -10.22 15.89
CA GLN A 39 -11.16 -9.72 17.00
C GLN A 39 -11.01 -10.62 18.24
N GLU A 40 -11.17 -11.93 18.07
CA GLU A 40 -10.99 -12.90 19.15
C GLU A 40 -9.57 -12.81 19.74
N GLU A 41 -8.54 -12.73 18.91
CA GLU A 41 -7.16 -12.61 19.36
C GLU A 41 -6.89 -11.29 20.09
N MET A 42 -7.41 -10.16 19.62
CA MET A 42 -7.29 -8.88 20.31
C MET A 42 -7.95 -8.92 21.70
N GLU A 43 -9.10 -9.58 21.84
CA GLU A 43 -9.76 -9.78 23.12
C GLU A 43 -8.93 -10.68 24.07
N GLU A 44 -8.36 -11.77 23.54
CA GLU A 44 -7.46 -12.67 24.29
C GLU A 44 -6.17 -11.96 24.74
N LEU A 45 -5.63 -11.06 23.93
CA LEU A 45 -4.50 -10.20 24.28
C LEU A 45 -4.86 -9.09 25.27
N GLY A 46 -6.13 -9.01 25.70
CA GLY A 46 -6.59 -8.07 26.73
C GLY A 46 -6.80 -6.64 26.23
N LEU A 47 -6.96 -6.43 24.93
CA LEU A 47 -7.40 -5.14 24.42
C LEU A 47 -8.84 -4.88 24.87
N THR A 48 -9.12 -3.62 25.10
CA THR A 48 -10.45 -3.13 25.48
C THR A 48 -11.09 -2.41 24.29
N ARG A 49 -12.41 -2.21 24.34
CA ARG A 49 -13.16 -1.50 23.29
C ARG A 49 -12.95 -2.13 21.90
N VAL A 50 -12.74 -3.44 21.86
CA VAL A 50 -12.62 -4.18 20.61
C VAL A 50 -13.95 -4.14 19.88
N THR A 51 -13.95 -3.68 18.65
CA THR A 51 -15.16 -3.49 17.84
C THR A 51 -14.86 -3.83 16.39
N LEU A 52 -15.61 -4.77 15.85
CA LEU A 52 -15.69 -5.04 14.42
C LEU A 52 -17.00 -4.46 13.90
N ASP A 53 -16.96 -3.57 12.92
CA ASP A 53 -18.15 -2.98 12.35
C ASP A 53 -18.65 -3.70 11.09
N GLU A 54 -19.78 -3.25 10.56
CA GLU A 54 -20.44 -3.84 9.39
C GLU A 54 -19.62 -3.70 8.08
N HIS A 55 -18.67 -2.77 8.06
CA HIS A 55 -17.76 -2.52 6.94
C HIS A 55 -16.42 -3.25 7.07
N GLY A 56 -16.25 -4.06 8.11
CA GLY A 56 -15.04 -4.85 8.33
C GLY A 56 -13.90 -4.11 9.04
N TYR A 57 -14.11 -2.85 9.51
CA TYR A 57 -13.11 -2.17 10.31
C TYR A 57 -13.06 -2.75 11.71
N LEU A 58 -11.90 -3.27 12.08
CA LEU A 58 -11.64 -3.81 13.41
C LEU A 58 -10.77 -2.81 14.18
N THR A 59 -11.25 -2.35 15.34
CA THR A 59 -10.51 -1.44 16.21
C THR A 59 -10.48 -1.94 17.64
N GLY A 60 -9.45 -1.60 18.40
CA GLY A 60 -9.33 -1.91 19.82
C GLY A 60 -8.30 -1.05 20.50
N CYS A 61 -8.23 -1.08 21.82
CA CYS A 61 -7.34 -0.25 22.61
C CYS A 61 -6.60 -1.08 23.67
N LEU A 62 -5.28 -1.01 23.68
CA LEU A 62 -4.48 -1.37 24.83
C LEU A 62 -4.40 -0.15 25.75
N PRO A 63 -4.99 -0.19 26.96
CA PRO A 63 -4.96 0.94 27.88
C PRO A 63 -3.54 1.34 28.28
N GLY A 64 -3.32 2.65 28.34
CA GLY A 64 -2.08 3.24 28.83
C GLY A 64 -1.88 3.05 30.32
N ASN A 65 -0.61 3.15 30.74
CA ASN A 65 -0.21 3.17 32.15
C ASN A 65 0.35 4.54 32.59
N GLN A 66 0.39 5.51 31.65
CA GLN A 66 0.82 6.89 31.87
C GLN A 66 -0.33 7.85 31.48
N PRO A 67 -1.04 8.46 32.44
CA PRO A 67 -2.24 9.26 32.18
C PRO A 67 -2.01 10.46 31.25
N ASP A 68 -0.81 11.05 31.28
CA ASP A 68 -0.48 12.26 30.52
C ASP A 68 0.23 11.95 29.19
N ALA A 69 0.42 10.68 28.86
CA ALA A 69 1.03 10.28 27.62
C ALA A 69 0.02 10.36 26.44
N PRO A 70 0.44 10.80 25.27
CA PRO A 70 -0.47 10.86 24.14
C PRO A 70 -0.93 9.46 23.72
N ALA A 71 -2.19 9.37 23.30
CA ALA A 71 -2.72 8.19 22.63
C ALA A 71 -2.23 8.13 21.18
N ILE A 72 -1.77 6.97 20.74
CA ILE A 72 -1.34 6.74 19.35
C ILE A 72 -2.08 5.58 18.72
N GLY A 73 -2.09 5.54 17.38
CA GLY A 73 -2.65 4.46 16.59
C GLY A 73 -1.57 3.64 15.90
N LEU A 74 -1.81 2.33 15.77
CA LEU A 74 -1.08 1.40 14.90
C LEU A 74 -2.10 0.76 13.96
N ILE A 75 -1.86 0.83 12.67
CA ILE A 75 -2.83 0.45 11.64
C ILE A 75 -2.15 -0.47 10.62
N ALA A 76 -2.86 -1.48 10.14
CA ALA A 76 -2.45 -2.38 9.06
C ALA A 76 -3.69 -2.84 8.28
N HIS A 77 -3.52 -3.31 7.03
CA HIS A 77 -4.65 -3.77 6.26
C HIS A 77 -4.77 -5.30 6.22
N MET A 78 -6.00 -5.79 6.02
CA MET A 78 -6.30 -7.22 6.07
C MET A 78 -6.34 -7.89 4.71
N ASP A 79 -6.64 -7.13 3.68
CA ASP A 79 -6.75 -7.66 2.33
C ASP A 79 -5.38 -7.92 1.69
N THR A 80 -5.38 -8.64 0.59
CA THR A 80 -4.23 -8.87 -0.26
C THR A 80 -4.54 -8.41 -1.68
N ALA A 81 -3.48 -8.07 -2.42
CA ALA A 81 -3.54 -7.59 -3.78
C ALA A 81 -4.24 -8.53 -4.77
N ASP A 82 -4.56 -8.00 -5.96
CA ASP A 82 -5.14 -8.75 -7.08
C ASP A 82 -4.12 -9.72 -7.71
N TYR A 83 -3.75 -10.75 -6.96
CA TYR A 83 -2.93 -11.88 -7.37
C TYR A 83 -3.49 -13.18 -6.79
N GLU A 84 -3.02 -14.35 -7.26
CA GLU A 84 -3.43 -15.63 -6.68
C GLU A 84 -3.03 -15.69 -5.19
N ALA A 85 -4.01 -15.87 -4.31
CA ALA A 85 -3.86 -15.85 -2.86
C ALA A 85 -4.65 -16.97 -2.15
N GLU A 86 -5.21 -17.94 -2.93
CA GLU A 86 -5.86 -19.10 -2.36
C GLU A 86 -4.83 -20.19 -2.03
N HIS A 87 -4.98 -20.79 -0.87
CA HIS A 87 -4.11 -21.89 -0.41
C HIS A 87 -2.61 -21.53 -0.34
N VAL A 88 -2.31 -20.38 0.22
CA VAL A 88 -0.92 -19.94 0.45
C VAL A 88 -0.15 -21.01 1.24
N VAL A 89 0.98 -21.44 0.70
CA VAL A 89 1.88 -22.42 1.33
C VAL A 89 3.22 -21.72 1.63
N PRO A 90 3.41 -21.21 2.86
CA PRO A 90 4.67 -20.59 3.25
C PRO A 90 5.81 -21.60 3.24
N GLN A 91 6.99 -21.16 2.78
CA GLN A 91 8.23 -21.92 2.80
C GLN A 91 9.25 -21.16 3.65
N ILE A 92 9.87 -21.83 4.63
CA ILE A 92 10.89 -21.24 5.50
C ILE A 92 12.25 -21.70 5.04
N ILE A 93 13.14 -20.75 4.75
CA ILE A 93 14.54 -20.97 4.43
C ILE A 93 15.35 -20.53 5.65
N GLU A 94 15.68 -21.48 6.50
CA GLU A 94 16.47 -21.23 7.71
C GLU A 94 17.91 -20.86 7.34
N ASN A 95 18.46 -19.84 8.01
CA ASN A 95 19.85 -19.42 7.92
C ASN A 95 20.34 -19.32 6.46
N TYR A 96 19.67 -18.48 5.65
CA TYR A 96 19.95 -18.31 4.23
C TYR A 96 21.44 -18.06 3.95
N GLN A 97 22.06 -18.93 3.18
CA GLN A 97 23.50 -18.89 2.87
C GLN A 97 23.83 -18.20 1.53
N GLY A 98 22.85 -17.62 0.88
CA GLY A 98 22.99 -17.01 -0.45
C GLY A 98 22.67 -17.97 -1.59
N GLY A 99 22.63 -17.41 -2.80
CA GLY A 99 22.23 -18.14 -3.99
C GLY A 99 20.75 -18.02 -4.30
N ASP A 100 20.32 -18.78 -5.29
CA ASP A 100 18.95 -18.82 -5.75
C ASP A 100 18.09 -19.66 -4.78
N ILE A 101 16.84 -19.24 -4.57
CA ILE A 101 15.87 -19.96 -3.73
C ILE A 101 14.85 -20.63 -4.65
N CYS A 102 14.78 -21.96 -4.64
CA CYS A 102 13.74 -22.70 -5.33
C CYS A 102 12.42 -22.57 -4.55
N LEU A 103 11.36 -22.15 -5.23
CA LEU A 103 10.03 -22.02 -4.65
C LEU A 103 9.25 -23.33 -4.87
N GLY A 104 8.83 -23.97 -3.77
CA GLY A 104 8.10 -25.22 -3.82
C GLY A 104 8.84 -26.36 -4.51
N LYS A 105 8.14 -27.10 -5.35
CA LYS A 105 8.65 -28.27 -6.10
C LYS A 105 8.70 -28.02 -7.62
N GLY A 106 8.40 -26.81 -8.06
CA GLY A 106 8.37 -26.43 -9.47
C GLY A 106 9.68 -25.83 -9.97
N ASP A 107 9.61 -25.22 -11.15
CA ASP A 107 10.75 -24.55 -11.79
C ASP A 107 10.86 -23.08 -11.39
N GLU A 108 10.00 -22.59 -10.48
CA GLU A 108 10.03 -21.21 -10.02
C GLU A 108 11.20 -20.96 -9.07
N VAL A 109 11.90 -19.89 -9.32
CA VAL A 109 13.13 -19.54 -8.60
C VAL A 109 13.14 -18.06 -8.27
N LEU A 110 13.32 -17.74 -7.01
CA LEU A 110 13.69 -16.40 -6.56
C LEU A 110 15.20 -16.24 -6.78
N ALA A 111 15.57 -15.74 -7.97
CA ALA A 111 16.95 -15.74 -8.43
C ALA A 111 17.72 -14.51 -7.93
N ILE A 112 18.89 -14.73 -7.33
CA ILE A 112 19.75 -13.65 -6.80
C ILE A 112 20.26 -12.71 -7.88
N ARG A 113 20.30 -13.13 -9.16
CA ARG A 113 20.65 -12.27 -10.29
C ARG A 113 19.60 -11.20 -10.56
N ASP A 114 18.33 -11.53 -10.30
CA ASP A 114 17.17 -10.65 -10.53
C ASP A 114 16.88 -9.82 -9.27
N TYR A 115 17.11 -10.39 -8.09
CA TYR A 115 16.87 -9.78 -6.78
C TYR A 115 18.16 -9.68 -5.97
N ARG A 116 19.07 -8.78 -6.38
CA ARG A 116 20.41 -8.64 -5.80
C ARG A 116 20.45 -8.31 -4.32
N PHE A 117 19.38 -7.70 -3.81
CA PHE A 117 19.24 -7.35 -2.40
C PHE A 117 19.09 -8.57 -1.47
N LEU A 118 18.80 -9.76 -1.98
CA LEU A 118 18.86 -11.02 -1.21
C LEU A 118 20.20 -11.20 -0.48
N LYS A 119 21.29 -10.64 -1.01
CA LYS A 119 22.61 -10.66 -0.36
C LYS A 119 22.65 -9.99 1.01
N ASN A 120 21.71 -9.08 1.28
CA ASN A 120 21.62 -8.37 2.54
C ASN A 120 21.09 -9.26 3.68
N TYR A 121 20.54 -10.42 3.34
CA TYR A 121 19.85 -11.32 4.27
C TYR A 121 20.62 -12.63 4.53
N LEU A 122 21.92 -12.66 4.24
CA LEU A 122 22.78 -13.82 4.57
C LEU A 122 22.74 -14.09 6.07
N GLY A 123 22.50 -15.36 6.44
CA GLY A 123 22.41 -15.80 7.82
C GLY A 123 21.04 -15.55 8.48
N GLN A 124 20.07 -15.00 7.75
CA GLN A 124 18.71 -14.78 8.25
C GLN A 124 17.76 -15.88 7.78
N ASP A 125 16.62 -15.98 8.46
CA ASP A 125 15.54 -16.87 8.08
C ASP A 125 14.59 -16.14 7.14
N LEU A 126 14.35 -16.69 5.95
CA LEU A 126 13.49 -16.09 4.96
C LEU A 126 12.17 -16.87 4.86
N ILE A 127 11.05 -16.17 4.83
CA ILE A 127 9.75 -16.75 4.59
C ILE A 127 9.33 -16.37 3.18
N THR A 128 9.08 -17.38 2.34
CA THR A 128 8.64 -17.24 0.94
C THR A 128 7.35 -17.99 0.70
N THR A 129 6.80 -17.89 -0.50
CA THR A 129 5.76 -18.80 -0.99
C THR A 129 6.37 -20.03 -1.63
N ASP A 130 5.52 -20.99 -2.02
CA ASP A 130 5.90 -22.12 -2.87
C ASP A 130 5.94 -21.77 -4.37
N GLY A 131 5.77 -20.51 -4.73
CA GLY A 131 5.78 -20.00 -6.11
C GLY A 131 4.45 -20.13 -6.87
N THR A 132 3.39 -20.57 -6.22
CA THR A 132 2.05 -20.69 -6.83
C THR A 132 1.16 -19.49 -6.51
N THR A 133 1.36 -18.84 -5.36
CA THR A 133 0.59 -17.70 -4.86
C THR A 133 1.52 -16.55 -4.47
N LEU A 134 0.96 -15.39 -4.13
CA LEU A 134 1.66 -14.43 -3.27
C LEU A 134 1.84 -15.01 -1.85
N LEU A 135 2.66 -14.37 -1.00
CA LEU A 135 2.80 -14.75 0.42
C LEU A 135 1.73 -14.08 1.30
N GLY A 136 1.37 -12.84 0.99
CA GLY A 136 0.49 -12.01 1.80
C GLY A 136 1.21 -11.37 2.99
N ALA A 137 2.53 -11.15 2.89
CA ALA A 137 3.27 -10.36 3.86
C ALA A 137 2.78 -8.91 3.85
N ASP A 138 2.37 -8.42 2.72
CA ASP A 138 1.61 -7.20 2.51
C ASP A 138 0.10 -7.51 2.68
N ASP A 139 -0.59 -7.14 3.80
CA ASP A 139 0.03 -6.53 5.00
C ASP A 139 -0.24 -7.36 6.29
N LYS A 140 -0.33 -8.69 6.14
CA LYS A 140 -0.48 -9.60 7.28
C LYS A 140 0.77 -9.63 8.17
N ALA A 141 1.94 -9.20 7.64
CA ALA A 141 3.14 -9.01 8.45
C ALA A 141 2.93 -7.85 9.44
N GLY A 142 2.46 -6.69 8.98
CA GLY A 142 2.16 -5.55 9.85
C GLY A 142 1.13 -5.91 10.94
N ILE A 143 0.08 -6.67 10.60
CA ILE A 143 -0.87 -7.19 11.59
C ILE A 143 -0.16 -8.05 12.64
N ALA A 144 0.69 -9.01 12.21
CA ALA A 144 1.41 -9.90 13.12
C ALA A 144 2.38 -9.14 14.01
N GLU A 145 3.07 -8.15 13.47
CA GLU A 145 4.03 -7.29 14.18
C GLU A 145 3.33 -6.42 15.21
N ILE A 146 2.21 -5.78 14.85
CA ILE A 146 1.39 -4.98 15.79
C ILE A 146 0.93 -5.85 16.95
N LEU A 147 0.29 -6.99 16.69
CA LEU A 147 -0.24 -7.84 17.76
C LEU A 147 0.87 -8.49 18.60
N THR A 148 2.05 -8.75 18.03
CA THR A 148 3.20 -9.21 18.79
C THR A 148 3.79 -8.11 19.68
N ALA A 149 3.83 -6.87 19.21
CA ALA A 149 4.23 -5.72 20.03
C ALA A 149 3.23 -5.48 21.19
N ILE A 150 1.94 -5.63 20.94
CA ILE A 150 0.88 -5.56 21.98
C ILE A 150 1.06 -6.64 23.04
N ASP A 151 1.29 -7.89 22.62
CA ASP A 151 1.55 -9.03 23.51
C ASP A 151 2.77 -8.76 24.41
N HIS A 152 3.86 -8.28 23.79
CA HIS A 152 5.07 -7.88 24.54
C HIS A 152 4.77 -6.78 25.58
N LEU A 153 4.05 -5.74 25.20
CA LEU A 153 3.69 -4.63 26.08
C LEU A 153 2.76 -5.04 27.21
N GLN A 154 1.89 -6.03 26.99
CA GLN A 154 1.06 -6.63 28.04
C GLN A 154 1.90 -7.46 29.03
N ALA A 155 2.88 -8.21 28.53
CA ALA A 155 3.79 -8.99 29.36
C ALA A 155 4.77 -8.08 30.17
N HIS A 156 4.98 -6.85 29.72
CA HIS A 156 5.91 -5.86 30.31
C HIS A 156 5.19 -4.57 30.74
N PRO A 157 4.35 -4.64 31.80
CA PRO A 157 3.58 -3.48 32.25
C PRO A 157 4.44 -2.33 32.78
N GLU A 158 5.74 -2.54 33.04
CA GLU A 158 6.70 -1.50 33.41
C GLU A 158 7.05 -0.56 32.23
N ILE A 159 6.84 -0.96 30.99
CA ILE A 159 7.08 -0.10 29.82
C ILE A 159 6.04 1.03 29.82
N PRO A 160 6.48 2.31 29.87
CA PRO A 160 5.56 3.43 29.90
C PRO A 160 4.83 3.56 28.56
N ARG A 161 3.52 3.77 28.60
CA ARG A 161 2.68 3.95 27.41
C ARG A 161 1.44 4.81 27.67
N GLY A 162 1.04 5.58 26.67
CA GLY A 162 -0.31 6.11 26.55
C GLY A 162 -1.26 5.04 26.04
N ASP A 163 -2.52 5.38 25.77
CA ASP A 163 -3.44 4.47 25.11
C ASP A 163 -2.90 4.13 23.70
N ILE A 164 -2.89 2.86 23.35
CA ILE A 164 -2.49 2.38 22.04
C ILE A 164 -3.74 1.87 21.33
N TRP A 165 -4.15 2.58 20.30
CA TRP A 165 -5.26 2.17 19.44
C TRP A 165 -4.73 1.32 18.32
N VAL A 166 -5.32 0.15 18.13
CA VAL A 166 -5.03 -0.76 17.02
C VAL A 166 -6.21 -0.72 16.06
N GLY A 167 -5.92 -0.58 14.77
CA GLY A 167 -6.92 -0.55 13.71
C GLY A 167 -6.52 -1.47 12.57
N PHE A 168 -7.44 -2.34 12.12
CA PHE A 168 -7.25 -3.13 10.91
C PHE A 168 -8.30 -2.76 9.88
N THR A 169 -7.83 -2.47 8.66
CA THR A 169 -8.64 -1.95 7.55
C THR A 169 -8.89 -3.01 6.49
N PRO A 170 -10.06 -3.02 5.83
CA PRO A 170 -10.29 -3.81 4.64
C PRO A 170 -9.92 -3.01 3.37
N ASP A 171 -9.79 -3.68 2.22
CA ASP A 171 -9.82 -3.09 0.87
C ASP A 171 -8.77 -1.98 0.59
N GLU A 172 -7.62 -2.01 1.26
CA GLU A 172 -6.51 -1.07 1.02
C GLU A 172 -6.00 -1.20 -0.42
N GLU A 173 -5.75 -2.41 -0.87
CA GLU A 173 -5.15 -2.77 -2.15
C GLU A 173 -5.97 -2.32 -3.38
N ILE A 174 -7.23 -2.00 -3.16
CA ILE A 174 -8.11 -1.40 -4.17
C ILE A 174 -8.41 0.08 -3.89
N GLY A 175 -7.63 0.71 -3.00
CA GLY A 175 -7.70 2.14 -2.68
C GLY A 175 -8.94 2.57 -1.90
N ARG A 176 -9.57 1.67 -1.16
CA ARG A 176 -10.78 1.94 -0.36
C ARG A 176 -10.56 1.85 1.14
N GLY A 177 -9.39 1.35 1.59
CA GLY A 177 -9.09 0.94 2.94
C GLY A 177 -9.51 1.93 4.02
N ALA A 178 -9.13 3.19 3.93
CA ALA A 178 -9.46 4.18 4.95
C ALA A 178 -10.78 4.96 4.70
N ASN A 179 -11.54 4.66 3.63
CA ASN A 179 -12.68 5.50 3.23
C ASN A 179 -13.78 5.65 4.29
N LEU A 180 -14.04 4.58 5.03
CA LEU A 180 -15.08 4.53 6.07
C LEU A 180 -14.48 4.29 7.46
N PHE A 181 -13.17 4.55 7.63
CA PHE A 181 -12.49 4.34 8.90
C PHE A 181 -13.15 5.12 10.04
N PRO A 182 -13.51 4.48 11.16
CA PRO A 182 -14.34 5.08 12.21
C PRO A 182 -13.51 5.96 13.17
N LEU A 183 -13.05 7.12 12.70
CA LEU A 183 -12.20 8.05 13.48
C LEU A 183 -12.80 8.44 14.82
N GLU A 184 -14.12 8.56 14.93
CA GLU A 184 -14.81 8.90 16.18
C GLU A 184 -14.66 7.82 17.27
N ARG A 185 -14.34 6.59 16.87
CA ARG A 185 -14.06 5.45 17.77
C ARG A 185 -12.57 5.17 17.91
N PHE A 186 -11.72 5.95 17.24
CA PHE A 186 -10.27 5.79 17.22
C PHE A 186 -9.57 7.08 17.69
N PRO A 187 -9.71 7.46 18.98
CA PRO A 187 -9.25 8.75 19.50
C PRO A 187 -7.73 8.80 19.68
N ALA A 188 -6.95 8.36 18.72
CA ALA A 188 -5.52 8.55 18.66
C ALA A 188 -5.18 9.99 18.23
N ARG A 189 -4.13 10.56 18.78
CA ARG A 189 -3.65 11.90 18.42
C ARG A 189 -2.95 11.92 17.05
N TRP A 190 -2.28 10.82 16.73
CA TRP A 190 -1.72 10.45 15.43
C TRP A 190 -1.61 8.94 15.34
N ALA A 191 -1.34 8.41 14.17
CA ALA A 191 -1.16 6.98 13.97
C ALA A 191 0.05 6.68 13.09
N TYR A 192 0.36 5.41 12.92
CA TYR A 192 1.32 4.88 11.97
C TYR A 192 0.68 3.68 11.28
N THR A 193 0.71 3.65 9.95
CA THR A 193 0.51 2.41 9.22
C THR A 193 1.78 1.57 9.31
N VAL A 194 1.66 0.27 9.53
CA VAL A 194 2.77 -0.70 9.56
C VAL A 194 2.62 -1.54 8.29
N ASP A 195 2.95 -0.93 7.15
CA ASP A 195 2.60 -1.35 5.80
C ASP A 195 3.71 -0.98 4.79
N GLY A 196 4.90 -0.71 5.29
CA GLY A 196 6.06 -0.37 4.47
C GLY A 196 6.86 -1.60 4.04
N GLY A 197 7.81 -1.38 3.14
CA GLY A 197 8.63 -2.44 2.57
C GLY A 197 9.87 -2.77 3.41
N GLU A 198 11.04 -2.53 2.84
CA GLU A 198 12.35 -2.93 3.34
C GLU A 198 12.63 -2.42 4.76
N LEU A 199 13.35 -3.22 5.55
CA LEU A 199 13.83 -2.86 6.89
C LEU A 199 14.37 -1.42 6.96
N GLY A 200 13.74 -0.62 7.83
CA GLY A 200 14.12 0.76 8.12
C GLY A 200 13.40 1.81 7.26
N GLU A 201 12.52 1.44 6.34
CA GLU A 201 11.72 2.40 5.59
C GLU A 201 10.77 3.18 6.51
N LEU A 202 10.76 4.48 6.33
CA LEU A 202 9.88 5.43 7.01
C LEU A 202 9.40 6.43 5.96
N GLU A 203 8.09 6.48 5.77
CA GLU A 203 7.49 7.17 4.65
C GLU A 203 6.42 8.14 5.15
N TYR A 204 6.54 9.40 4.79
CA TYR A 204 5.58 10.47 5.12
C TYR A 204 5.20 11.31 3.90
N GLU A 205 5.56 10.79 2.72
CA GLU A 205 5.22 11.32 1.40
C GLU A 205 4.75 10.20 0.49
N ASN A 206 3.75 10.48 -0.33
CA ASN A 206 3.27 9.58 -1.36
C ASN A 206 2.93 10.36 -2.62
N PHE A 207 2.70 9.70 -3.75
CA PHE A 207 2.25 10.39 -4.95
C PHE A 207 0.91 11.13 -4.75
N ASN A 208 0.74 12.25 -5.46
CA ASN A 208 -0.58 12.66 -5.93
C ASN A 208 -0.98 11.77 -7.10
N ALA A 209 -2.25 11.41 -7.19
CA ALA A 209 -2.76 10.47 -8.15
C ALA A 209 -4.03 10.95 -8.85
N ALA A 210 -4.07 10.77 -10.16
CA ALA A 210 -5.28 10.90 -10.95
C ALA A 210 -5.36 9.79 -12.01
N SER A 211 -6.58 9.48 -12.42
CA SER A 211 -6.87 8.73 -13.62
C SER A 211 -7.31 9.67 -14.75
N ALA A 212 -6.98 9.31 -15.98
CA ALA A 212 -7.45 10.01 -17.18
C ALA A 212 -8.03 9.02 -18.17
N THR A 213 -9.30 9.21 -18.52
CA THR A 213 -9.95 8.45 -19.61
C THR A 213 -10.07 9.35 -20.80
N VAL A 214 -9.42 8.96 -21.92
CA VAL A 214 -9.52 9.67 -23.21
C VAL A 214 -10.31 8.80 -24.17
N ARG A 215 -11.47 9.28 -24.59
CA ARG A 215 -12.39 8.60 -25.49
C ARG A 215 -12.37 9.29 -26.85
N PHE A 216 -12.12 8.52 -27.89
CA PHE A 216 -12.07 8.97 -29.29
C PHE A 216 -13.25 8.41 -30.03
N ILE A 217 -14.10 9.28 -30.57
CA ILE A 217 -15.27 8.91 -31.38
C ILE A 217 -14.99 9.30 -32.82
N GLY A 218 -14.92 8.29 -33.66
CA GLY A 218 -14.65 8.41 -35.08
C GLY A 218 -15.91 8.40 -35.92
N ASN A 219 -15.72 8.07 -37.21
CA ASN A 219 -16.79 7.84 -38.16
C ASN A 219 -16.43 6.64 -39.03
N ASN A 220 -17.15 5.54 -38.85
CA ASN A 220 -16.91 4.31 -39.57
C ASN A 220 -17.68 4.31 -40.89
N VAL A 221 -17.00 4.00 -41.98
CA VAL A 221 -17.57 3.82 -43.32
C VAL A 221 -16.84 2.68 -44.03
N HIS A 222 -17.40 2.16 -45.15
CA HIS A 222 -16.75 1.11 -45.91
C HIS A 222 -15.35 1.54 -46.38
N PRO A 223 -14.28 0.76 -46.10
CA PRO A 223 -12.89 1.16 -46.41
C PRO A 223 -12.65 1.54 -47.87
N GLY A 224 -13.30 0.87 -48.79
CA GLY A 224 -13.16 1.15 -50.23
C GLY A 224 -13.69 2.53 -50.67
N THR A 225 -14.53 3.19 -49.85
CA THR A 225 -15.13 4.51 -50.11
C THR A 225 -14.81 5.52 -49.01
N ALA A 226 -13.82 5.24 -48.19
CA ALA A 226 -13.51 5.96 -46.95
C ALA A 226 -12.83 7.32 -47.16
N LYS A 227 -12.31 7.62 -48.35
CA LYS A 227 -11.54 8.85 -48.62
C LYS A 227 -12.35 10.11 -48.29
N GLY A 228 -11.83 10.91 -47.34
CA GLY A 228 -12.45 12.17 -46.90
C GLY A 228 -13.66 12.06 -45.97
N SER A 229 -14.11 10.82 -45.65
CA SER A 229 -15.28 10.57 -44.78
C SER A 229 -14.97 9.73 -43.56
N MET A 230 -14.11 8.70 -43.66
CA MET A 230 -13.71 7.89 -42.49
C MET A 230 -12.85 8.70 -41.51
N ILE A 231 -13.16 8.55 -40.25
CA ILE A 231 -12.31 8.95 -39.12
C ILE A 231 -12.10 7.71 -38.27
N ASN A 232 -10.92 7.14 -38.33
CA ASN A 232 -10.59 5.94 -37.54
C ASN A 232 -10.16 6.35 -36.14
N SER A 233 -10.98 6.03 -35.14
CA SER A 233 -10.72 6.37 -33.74
C SER A 233 -9.44 5.73 -33.21
N GLN A 234 -9.07 4.52 -33.68
CA GLN A 234 -7.81 3.86 -33.26
C GLN A 234 -6.59 4.64 -33.75
N THR A 235 -6.66 5.24 -34.95
CA THR A 235 -5.59 6.10 -35.47
C THR A 235 -5.42 7.35 -34.57
N LEU A 236 -6.53 7.94 -34.12
CA LEU A 236 -6.49 9.08 -33.19
C LEU A 236 -5.90 8.68 -31.83
N ALA A 237 -6.33 7.56 -31.28
CA ALA A 237 -5.81 7.03 -30.02
C ALA A 237 -4.29 6.75 -30.09
N ALA A 238 -3.83 6.10 -31.15
CA ALA A 238 -2.41 5.84 -31.38
C ALA A 238 -1.60 7.14 -31.53
N ARG A 239 -2.11 8.15 -32.27
CA ARG A 239 -1.45 9.46 -32.37
C ARG A 239 -1.39 10.20 -31.05
N PHE A 240 -2.47 10.17 -30.28
CA PHE A 240 -2.50 10.77 -28.95
C PHE A 240 -1.43 10.16 -28.06
N HIS A 241 -1.38 8.82 -27.98
CA HIS A 241 -0.38 8.11 -27.20
C HIS A 241 1.05 8.40 -27.65
N ALA A 242 1.29 8.38 -28.97
CA ALA A 242 2.61 8.68 -29.52
C ALA A 242 3.07 10.14 -29.27
N ALA A 243 2.15 11.04 -28.98
CA ALA A 243 2.46 12.42 -28.60
C ALA A 243 2.75 12.59 -27.09
N MET A 244 2.50 11.56 -26.26
CA MET A 244 2.85 11.61 -24.82
C MET A 244 4.38 11.52 -24.62
N PRO A 245 4.92 12.11 -23.52
CA PRO A 245 6.36 12.05 -23.25
C PRO A 245 6.83 10.61 -23.00
N ALA A 246 7.66 10.09 -23.90
CA ALA A 246 8.11 8.69 -23.86
C ALA A 246 9.03 8.39 -22.65
N GLU A 247 9.72 9.41 -22.14
CA GLU A 247 10.63 9.32 -20.99
C GLU A 247 9.91 9.45 -19.65
N GLN A 248 8.62 9.82 -19.65
CA GLN A 248 7.83 10.01 -18.42
C GLN A 248 6.83 8.86 -18.25
N THR A 249 7.34 7.65 -18.25
CA THR A 249 6.58 6.40 -18.00
C THR A 249 7.15 5.70 -16.77
N PRO A 250 6.40 4.77 -16.13
CA PRO A 250 6.90 4.06 -14.94
C PRO A 250 8.23 3.36 -15.16
N GLU A 251 8.45 2.78 -16.34
CA GLU A 251 9.68 2.10 -16.72
C GLU A 251 10.88 3.03 -16.96
N CYS A 252 10.66 4.34 -17.03
CA CYS A 252 11.69 5.35 -17.29
C CYS A 252 11.91 6.31 -16.11
N THR A 253 11.16 6.15 -15.00
CA THR A 253 11.19 7.10 -13.87
C THR A 253 11.45 6.39 -12.55
N ASP A 254 12.16 7.07 -11.65
CA ASP A 254 12.43 6.62 -10.28
C ASP A 254 12.33 7.76 -9.24
N GLY A 255 12.57 7.44 -7.97
CA GLY A 255 12.59 8.42 -6.88
C GLY A 255 11.35 9.33 -6.88
N TYR A 256 11.58 10.64 -7.00
CA TYR A 256 10.54 11.68 -7.00
C TYR A 256 9.98 12.01 -8.39
N GLU A 257 10.39 11.31 -9.43
CA GLU A 257 9.93 11.58 -10.79
C GLU A 257 8.50 11.07 -10.99
N GLY A 258 7.62 11.96 -11.47
CA GLY A 258 6.25 11.62 -11.83
C GLY A 258 6.14 11.04 -13.23
N PHE A 259 4.99 10.43 -13.55
CA PHE A 259 4.79 9.74 -14.82
C PHE A 259 3.35 9.79 -15.35
N PHE A 260 3.22 9.42 -16.63
CA PHE A 260 1.98 9.01 -17.29
C PHE A 260 2.08 7.53 -17.62
N HIS A 261 1.16 6.72 -17.13
CA HIS A 261 1.11 5.29 -17.43
C HIS A 261 -0.14 4.97 -18.25
N LEU A 262 0.02 4.49 -19.48
CA LEU A 262 -1.08 3.93 -20.26
C LEU A 262 -1.41 2.53 -19.71
N ALA A 263 -2.43 2.46 -18.87
CA ALA A 263 -2.84 1.20 -18.23
C ALA A 263 -3.67 0.31 -19.18
N GLN A 264 -4.50 0.93 -20.04
CA GLN A 264 -5.34 0.18 -20.95
C GLN A 264 -5.59 0.96 -22.25
N MET A 265 -5.61 0.24 -23.37
CA MET A 265 -6.01 0.74 -24.68
C MET A 265 -6.96 -0.26 -25.33
N SER A 266 -8.13 0.20 -25.75
CA SER A 266 -9.12 -0.63 -26.42
C SER A 266 -9.86 0.17 -27.50
N GLY A 267 -10.41 -0.50 -28.52
CA GLY A 267 -11.23 0.19 -29.48
C GLY A 267 -11.47 -0.51 -30.79
N THR A 268 -12.26 0.18 -31.64
CA THR A 268 -12.62 -0.17 -33.02
C THR A 268 -12.38 1.05 -33.91
N VAL A 269 -12.81 0.99 -35.17
CA VAL A 269 -12.80 2.17 -36.09
C VAL A 269 -13.70 3.28 -35.56
N GLU A 270 -14.81 2.92 -34.92
CA GLU A 270 -15.86 3.85 -34.50
C GLU A 270 -15.55 4.53 -33.17
N GLU A 271 -15.04 3.76 -32.21
CA GLU A 271 -14.72 4.26 -30.86
C GLU A 271 -13.47 3.58 -30.32
N SER A 272 -12.62 4.36 -29.64
CA SER A 272 -11.45 3.88 -28.89
C SER A 272 -11.34 4.61 -27.57
N THR A 273 -10.80 3.92 -26.57
CA THR A 273 -10.59 4.46 -25.22
C THR A 273 -9.17 4.17 -24.76
N LEU A 274 -8.54 5.16 -24.16
CA LEU A 274 -7.28 5.07 -23.45
C LEU A 274 -7.51 5.37 -21.98
N HIS A 275 -6.99 4.52 -21.09
CA HIS A 275 -6.97 4.77 -19.65
C HIS A 275 -5.54 5.02 -19.20
N TYR A 276 -5.31 6.19 -18.60
CA TYR A 276 -4.03 6.59 -18.04
C TYR A 276 -4.10 6.72 -16.55
N ILE A 277 -2.99 6.40 -15.91
CA ILE A 277 -2.68 6.74 -14.53
C ILE A 277 -1.67 7.90 -14.57
N ILE A 278 -1.92 8.95 -13.79
CA ILE A 278 -1.06 10.13 -13.67
C ILE A 278 -0.55 10.19 -12.23
N ARG A 279 0.76 10.33 -12.05
CA ARG A 279 1.41 10.42 -10.75
C ARG A 279 2.43 11.55 -10.73
N ASP A 280 2.47 12.29 -9.63
CA ASP A 280 3.55 13.22 -9.30
C ASP A 280 3.57 13.51 -7.78
N PHE A 281 4.74 13.76 -7.19
CA PHE A 281 4.83 14.12 -5.78
C PHE A 281 4.49 15.60 -5.52
N ASP A 282 4.84 16.46 -6.47
CA ASP A 282 4.64 17.89 -6.37
C ASP A 282 3.25 18.30 -6.88
N ASP A 283 2.52 19.12 -6.13
CA ASP A 283 1.17 19.59 -6.47
C ASP A 283 1.16 20.43 -7.76
N GLU A 284 2.18 21.26 -8.00
CA GLU A 284 2.27 22.11 -9.19
C GLU A 284 2.60 21.27 -10.42
N HIS A 285 3.56 20.36 -10.33
CA HIS A 285 3.88 19.42 -11.41
C HIS A 285 2.70 18.51 -11.72
N PHE A 286 1.98 18.04 -10.72
CA PHE A 286 0.77 17.24 -10.91
C PHE A 286 -0.32 18.01 -11.67
N ALA A 287 -0.53 19.28 -11.33
CA ALA A 287 -1.46 20.15 -12.05
C ALA A 287 -0.99 20.39 -13.50
N VAL A 288 0.31 20.58 -13.73
CA VAL A 288 0.90 20.70 -15.07
C VAL A 288 0.65 19.44 -15.89
N ARG A 289 0.83 18.24 -15.33
CA ARG A 289 0.54 16.98 -16.03
C ARG A 289 -0.92 16.87 -16.47
N LYS A 290 -1.85 17.23 -15.61
CA LYS A 290 -3.29 17.25 -16.00
C LYS A 290 -3.57 18.26 -17.10
N THR A 291 -2.95 19.44 -17.05
CA THR A 291 -3.06 20.47 -18.09
C THR A 291 -2.44 20.00 -19.42
N GLU A 292 -1.35 19.24 -19.37
CA GLU A 292 -0.72 18.64 -20.56
C GLU A 292 -1.68 17.68 -21.26
N MET A 293 -2.37 16.80 -20.53
CA MET A 293 -3.39 15.92 -21.08
C MET A 293 -4.49 16.72 -21.81
N GLN A 294 -5.00 17.77 -21.14
CA GLN A 294 -6.02 18.66 -21.74
C GLN A 294 -5.53 19.34 -23.02
N SER A 295 -4.29 19.85 -23.00
CA SER A 295 -3.68 20.54 -24.14
C SER A 295 -3.51 19.60 -25.34
N ARG A 296 -3.06 18.36 -25.12
CA ARG A 296 -2.90 17.35 -26.16
C ARG A 296 -4.23 16.95 -26.79
N VAL A 297 -5.28 16.79 -25.96
CA VAL A 297 -6.64 16.55 -26.45
C VAL A 297 -7.11 17.72 -27.33
N ALA A 298 -6.93 18.96 -26.85
CA ALA A 298 -7.32 20.15 -27.61
C ALA A 298 -6.58 20.28 -28.96
N THR A 299 -5.27 19.98 -28.96
CA THR A 299 -4.45 19.99 -30.18
C THR A 299 -4.95 18.96 -31.20
N LEU A 300 -5.16 17.72 -30.75
CA LEU A 300 -5.63 16.66 -31.66
C LEU A 300 -7.07 16.92 -32.12
N GLN A 301 -7.94 17.48 -31.26
CA GLN A 301 -9.30 17.87 -31.67
C GLN A 301 -9.28 18.97 -32.74
N ALA A 302 -8.34 19.91 -32.66
CA ALA A 302 -8.19 20.96 -33.67
C ALA A 302 -7.70 20.40 -35.02
N GLU A 303 -6.83 19.40 -35.03
CA GLU A 303 -6.38 18.69 -36.22
C GLU A 303 -7.51 17.86 -36.87
N TYR A 304 -8.42 17.33 -36.05
CA TYR A 304 -9.52 16.46 -36.44
C TYR A 304 -10.89 17.05 -36.04
N PRO A 305 -11.33 18.17 -36.63
CA PRO A 305 -12.52 18.89 -36.15
C PRO A 305 -13.84 18.11 -36.31
N LYS A 306 -13.85 17.05 -37.14
CA LYS A 306 -15.01 16.16 -37.32
C LYS A 306 -15.03 14.97 -36.34
N ALA A 307 -13.93 14.71 -35.65
CA ALA A 307 -13.88 13.72 -34.59
C ALA A 307 -14.46 14.34 -33.28
N ARG A 308 -14.78 13.49 -32.33
CA ARG A 308 -15.12 13.93 -30.98
C ARG A 308 -14.14 13.26 -30.01
N ILE A 309 -13.38 14.06 -29.26
CA ILE A 309 -12.41 13.59 -28.30
C ILE A 309 -12.84 14.08 -26.93
N GLU A 310 -13.07 13.17 -26.02
CA GLU A 310 -13.53 13.43 -24.66
C GLU A 310 -12.44 13.05 -23.66
N LEU A 311 -12.17 13.92 -22.69
CA LEU A 311 -11.24 13.66 -21.59
C LEU A 311 -11.98 13.77 -20.27
N THR A 312 -11.89 12.70 -19.47
CA THR A 312 -12.31 12.70 -18.07
C THR A 312 -11.09 12.56 -17.19
N LEU A 313 -10.90 13.49 -16.26
CA LEU A 313 -9.85 13.46 -15.25
C LEU A 313 -10.49 13.29 -13.88
N THR A 314 -10.00 12.33 -13.09
CA THR A 314 -10.50 12.07 -11.73
C THR A 314 -9.31 11.94 -10.79
N ASP A 315 -9.24 12.85 -9.80
CA ASP A 315 -8.21 12.76 -8.74
C ASP A 315 -8.58 11.61 -7.79
N SER A 316 -7.61 10.78 -7.41
CA SER A 316 -7.79 9.61 -6.55
C SER A 316 -7.33 9.88 -5.13
N TYR A 317 -6.07 10.24 -4.95
CA TYR A 317 -5.49 10.58 -3.65
C TYR A 317 -4.42 11.66 -3.79
N ARG A 318 -4.00 12.21 -2.66
CA ARG A 318 -3.03 13.29 -2.59
C ARG A 318 -1.83 12.92 -1.72
N ASN A 319 -0.71 13.62 -1.94
CA ASN A 319 0.49 13.48 -1.13
C ASN A 319 0.20 13.93 0.32
N MET A 320 0.40 13.02 1.28
CA MET A 320 0.15 13.27 2.70
C MET A 320 1.17 14.23 3.34
N ARG A 321 2.27 14.55 2.69
CA ARG A 321 3.33 15.41 3.22
C ARG A 321 2.78 16.69 3.84
N SER A 322 1.86 17.38 3.16
CA SER A 322 1.27 18.63 3.65
C SER A 322 0.50 18.46 4.97
N GLN A 323 0.03 17.25 5.27
CA GLN A 323 -0.67 16.90 6.51
C GLN A 323 0.30 16.45 7.60
N ILE A 324 1.47 15.91 7.24
CA ILE A 324 2.49 15.44 8.19
C ILE A 324 3.45 16.54 8.60
N GLU A 325 3.84 17.47 7.68
CA GLU A 325 4.79 18.55 7.96
C GLU A 325 4.46 19.39 9.22
N PRO A 326 3.20 19.72 9.54
CA PRO A 326 2.88 20.41 10.79
C PRO A 326 3.14 19.56 12.05
N HIS A 327 3.38 18.27 11.89
CA HIS A 327 3.51 17.26 12.94
C HIS A 327 4.83 16.47 12.86
N MET A 328 5.91 17.04 12.33
CA MET A 328 7.19 16.34 12.09
C MET A 328 7.76 15.63 13.33
N HIS A 329 7.34 16.00 14.53
CA HIS A 329 7.72 15.27 15.75
C HIS A 329 7.34 13.78 15.72
N ILE A 330 6.26 13.40 15.00
CA ILE A 330 5.87 11.98 14.87
C ILE A 330 6.86 11.21 13.99
N VAL A 331 7.40 11.85 12.95
CA VAL A 331 8.46 11.29 12.09
C VAL A 331 9.78 11.15 12.88
N GLU A 332 10.13 12.17 13.67
CA GLU A 332 11.34 12.12 14.50
C GLU A 332 11.23 11.08 15.63
N LEU A 333 10.06 10.88 16.22
CA LEU A 333 9.80 9.80 17.17
C LEU A 333 9.99 8.41 16.51
N ALA A 334 9.47 8.22 15.31
CA ALA A 334 9.64 6.97 14.56
C ALA A 334 11.12 6.70 14.24
N LYS A 335 11.88 7.71 13.80
CA LYS A 335 13.33 7.61 13.57
C LYS A 335 14.06 7.20 14.84
N ALA A 336 13.79 7.89 15.95
CA ALA A 336 14.41 7.58 17.24
C ALA A 336 14.08 6.16 17.71
N ALA A 337 12.86 5.69 17.46
CA ALA A 337 12.44 4.32 17.78
C ALA A 337 13.18 3.26 16.95
N MET A 338 13.35 3.52 15.66
CA MET A 338 14.16 2.66 14.77
C MET A 338 15.61 2.60 15.27
N GLU A 339 16.22 3.75 15.56
CA GLU A 339 17.60 3.81 16.07
C GLU A 339 17.75 3.08 17.41
N ALA A 340 16.76 3.20 18.30
CA ALA A 340 16.74 2.49 19.58
C ALA A 340 16.59 0.95 19.41
N ALA A 341 15.97 0.51 18.32
CA ALA A 341 15.86 -0.90 17.93
C ALA A 341 17.04 -1.39 17.07
N ASP A 342 18.14 -0.62 16.95
CA ASP A 342 19.29 -0.89 16.07
C ASP A 342 18.88 -1.02 14.58
N VAL A 343 17.95 -0.18 14.14
CA VAL A 343 17.53 -0.07 12.75
C VAL A 343 17.94 1.30 12.21
N VAL A 344 18.57 1.33 11.04
CA VAL A 344 18.93 2.58 10.36
C VAL A 344 17.72 3.12 9.60
N PRO A 345 17.17 4.30 9.96
CA PRO A 345 16.05 4.89 9.25
C PRO A 345 16.37 5.23 7.79
N LYS A 346 15.48 4.86 6.88
CA LYS A 346 15.55 5.15 5.44
C LYS A 346 14.31 5.93 5.04
N ILE A 347 14.44 7.26 4.98
CA ILE A 347 13.33 8.10 4.53
C ILE A 347 13.18 7.96 3.02
N LYS A 348 12.03 7.47 2.59
CA LYS A 348 11.67 7.30 1.18
C LYS A 348 10.25 7.80 0.92
N PRO A 349 9.92 8.24 -0.30
CA PRO A 349 8.54 8.50 -0.69
C PRO A 349 7.89 7.22 -1.19
N ILE A 350 6.59 7.06 -0.92
CA ILE A 350 5.76 5.97 -1.47
C ILE A 350 5.42 6.30 -2.92
N ARG A 351 5.80 5.45 -3.87
CA ARG A 351 5.44 5.62 -5.29
C ARG A 351 4.04 5.05 -5.61
N GLY A 352 3.14 5.10 -4.66
CA GLY A 352 1.77 4.63 -4.71
C GLY A 352 0.86 5.43 -3.79
N GLY A 353 -0.25 4.84 -3.38
CA GLY A 353 -1.12 5.30 -2.31
C GLY A 353 -0.86 4.52 -1.03
N THR A 354 -1.54 4.90 0.05
CA THR A 354 -1.58 4.18 1.32
C THR A 354 -2.77 4.67 2.15
N ASP A 355 -3.30 3.83 3.01
CA ASP A 355 -4.31 4.22 4.00
C ASP A 355 -3.85 5.41 4.86
N GLY A 356 -2.56 5.46 5.21
CA GLY A 356 -1.97 6.58 5.96
C GLY A 356 -2.17 7.94 5.28
N ALA A 357 -2.11 7.99 3.95
CA ALA A 357 -2.38 9.22 3.21
C ALA A 357 -3.83 9.66 3.38
N ARG A 358 -4.79 8.76 3.22
CA ARG A 358 -6.21 9.05 3.38
C ARG A 358 -6.55 9.49 4.81
N LEU A 359 -6.06 8.73 5.81
CA LEU A 359 -6.24 9.03 7.22
C LEU A 359 -5.68 10.42 7.59
N SER A 360 -4.52 10.78 7.04
CA SER A 360 -3.91 12.09 7.25
C SER A 360 -4.82 13.23 6.78
N PHE A 361 -5.45 13.10 5.61
CA PHE A 361 -6.43 14.06 5.13
C PHE A 361 -7.76 14.04 5.89
N MET A 362 -8.09 12.96 6.60
CA MET A 362 -9.24 12.88 7.50
C MET A 362 -8.96 13.51 8.87
N GLY A 363 -7.73 13.96 9.13
CA GLY A 363 -7.32 14.63 10.37
C GLY A 363 -6.56 13.76 11.36
N LEU A 364 -6.15 12.56 10.96
CA LEU A 364 -5.27 11.66 11.74
C LEU A 364 -3.91 11.58 11.04
N PRO A 365 -2.91 12.41 11.37
CA PRO A 365 -1.58 12.33 10.79
C PRO A 365 -1.00 10.91 10.93
N CYS A 366 -0.65 10.28 9.80
CA CYS A 366 -0.34 8.85 9.78
C CYS A 366 0.77 8.52 8.76
N PRO A 367 2.06 8.66 9.15
CA PRO A 367 3.18 8.17 8.36
C PRO A 367 3.23 6.64 8.35
N ASN A 368 3.99 6.06 7.41
CA ASN A 368 4.11 4.64 7.19
C ASN A 368 5.45 4.09 7.72
N LEU A 369 5.42 2.93 8.38
CA LEU A 369 6.56 2.20 8.92
C LEU A 369 6.75 0.90 8.15
N PHE A 370 8.00 0.43 8.08
CA PHE A 370 8.38 -0.82 7.43
C PHE A 370 7.79 -2.05 8.13
N THR A 371 7.51 -3.09 7.34
CA THR A 371 7.30 -4.47 7.80
C THR A 371 8.56 -5.34 7.60
N GLY A 372 9.36 -5.02 6.60
CA GLY A 372 10.57 -5.75 6.22
C GLY A 372 10.38 -6.66 5.01
N GLY A 373 9.21 -6.66 4.38
CA GLY A 373 8.89 -7.50 3.23
C GLY A 373 9.42 -6.98 1.90
N HIS A 374 9.37 -7.84 0.88
CA HIS A 374 9.87 -7.58 -0.47
C HIS A 374 9.03 -8.25 -1.54
N ASN A 375 9.08 -7.68 -2.76
CA ASN A 375 8.47 -8.23 -3.97
C ASN A 375 6.96 -8.48 -3.82
N PHE A 376 6.28 -7.59 -3.11
CA PHE A 376 4.84 -7.65 -2.88
C PHE A 376 4.04 -7.85 -4.17
N HIS A 377 2.79 -8.27 -4.05
CA HIS A 377 1.84 -8.48 -5.14
C HIS A 377 2.25 -9.56 -6.16
N GLY A 378 3.03 -10.56 -5.73
CA GLY A 378 3.44 -11.62 -6.64
C GLY A 378 4.07 -12.84 -5.97
N LYS A 379 4.30 -13.88 -6.76
CA LYS A 379 4.82 -15.18 -6.31
C LYS A 379 6.28 -15.16 -5.81
N HIS A 380 7.00 -14.06 -6.02
CA HIS A 380 8.36 -13.86 -5.51
C HIS A 380 8.39 -13.03 -4.22
N GLU A 381 7.24 -12.82 -3.62
CA GLU A 381 7.11 -12.15 -2.33
C GLU A 381 7.82 -12.95 -1.24
N PHE A 382 8.57 -12.25 -0.38
CA PHE A 382 9.22 -12.85 0.77
C PHE A 382 9.44 -11.83 1.88
N ILE A 383 9.63 -12.34 3.09
CA ILE A 383 9.95 -11.50 4.25
C ILE A 383 11.00 -12.19 5.13
N PRO A 384 12.08 -11.48 5.55
CA PRO A 384 13.02 -12.00 6.53
C PRO A 384 12.41 -11.94 7.94
N LEU A 385 12.45 -13.04 8.69
CA LEU A 385 11.91 -13.08 10.05
C LEU A 385 12.59 -12.06 10.97
N GLN A 386 13.91 -11.88 10.85
CA GLN A 386 14.64 -10.91 11.64
C GLN A 386 14.27 -9.45 11.33
N SER A 387 13.80 -9.18 10.11
CA SER A 387 13.24 -7.85 9.78
C SER A 387 11.91 -7.62 10.49
N MET A 388 11.03 -8.61 10.54
CA MET A 388 9.79 -8.55 11.32
C MET A 388 10.07 -8.37 12.84
N GLU A 389 11.06 -9.10 13.39
CA GLU A 389 11.48 -8.94 14.78
C GLU A 389 11.97 -7.50 15.08
N LYS A 390 12.67 -6.87 14.13
CA LYS A 390 13.09 -5.47 14.21
C LYS A 390 11.93 -4.50 14.11
N SER A 391 10.89 -4.80 13.33
CA SER A 391 9.65 -4.02 13.29
C SER A 391 8.96 -4.07 14.65
N VAL A 392 8.75 -5.25 15.23
CA VAL A 392 8.19 -5.40 16.59
C VAL A 392 8.97 -4.57 17.61
N ALA A 393 10.31 -4.68 17.60
CA ALA A 393 11.16 -3.90 18.52
C ALA A 393 11.01 -2.40 18.30
N THR A 394 10.91 -1.95 17.05
CA THR A 394 10.68 -0.54 16.69
C THR A 394 9.33 -0.06 17.21
N LEU A 395 8.26 -0.85 17.08
CA LEU A 395 6.93 -0.49 17.59
C LEU A 395 6.92 -0.37 19.13
N VAL A 396 7.60 -1.27 19.84
CA VAL A 396 7.73 -1.20 21.32
C VAL A 396 8.50 0.07 21.75
N GLU A 397 9.61 0.37 21.07
CA GLU A 397 10.39 1.59 21.35
C GLU A 397 9.62 2.86 21.00
N LEU A 398 8.86 2.85 19.90
CA LEU A 398 8.00 3.97 19.49
C LEU A 398 6.96 4.30 20.59
N VAL A 399 6.31 3.29 21.11
CA VAL A 399 5.36 3.43 22.23
C VAL A 399 6.05 4.01 23.45
N ARG A 400 7.20 3.46 23.84
CA ARG A 400 7.98 3.91 25.00
C ARG A 400 8.44 5.37 24.87
N LEU A 401 8.98 5.75 23.71
CA LEU A 401 9.44 7.11 23.46
C LEU A 401 8.28 8.10 23.40
N THR A 402 7.18 7.71 22.78
CA THR A 402 5.95 8.52 22.73
C THR A 402 5.42 8.83 24.13
N ALA A 403 5.45 7.87 25.06
CA ALA A 403 4.98 8.08 26.43
C ALA A 403 5.78 9.15 27.19
N THR A 404 7.02 9.39 26.80
CA THR A 404 7.90 10.39 27.43
C THR A 404 7.93 11.73 26.68
N TRP A 405 7.31 11.78 25.49
CA TRP A 405 7.24 13.00 24.68
C TRP A 405 6.42 14.08 25.38
N ARG A 406 6.94 15.31 25.41
CA ARG A 406 6.28 16.50 25.96
C ARG A 406 6.27 17.55 24.87
N GLY A 407 5.13 17.68 24.18
CA GLY A 407 4.90 18.62 23.10
C GLY A 407 4.89 20.07 23.50
#